data_9c0f869ae6761492a85012de9eb909d1
#
_entry.id   9c0f869ae6761492a85012de9eb909d1
#
_cell.length_a   1.000
_cell.length_b   1.000
_cell.length_c   1.000
_cell.angle_alpha   90.00
_cell.angle_beta   90.00
_cell.angle_gamma   90.00
#
_symmetry.space_group_name_H-M   'P 1'
#
loop_
_entity.id
_entity.type
_entity.pdbx_description
1 polymer ?
#
loop_
_entity_poly.entity_id
_entity_poly.type
_entity_poly.pdbx_seq_one_letter_code
_entity_poly.pdbx_strand_id
1 'polypeptide(L)'
;ENEHGGPWSAILSYDPDSSAFPILFEGDVVQATGYISEYSTDESNMTELFITQPINLINIGEMPEVSDVSTGDLRWPTTAEQWGNVMVRVNNTVVTGNDFQYDLFEVDDGTGTVLVDDDSDSIAVYFDQVGPPPVGTSIESIRGWVYHHYGLYSDSTTYKLEPLYVSDIVFGIGPPLISRSSVSRDPCVPAPGDQVTISCDINDNSSVVSA
;
A
#
# COMPACT_ATOMS: atom_id res chain seq x y z
N GLU A 1 -12.53 10.79 -2.75
CA GLU A 1 -13.12 9.69 -1.98
C GLU A 1 -14.38 10.13 -1.26
N ASN A 2 -15.36 9.26 -1.07
CA ASN A 2 -16.52 9.58 -0.26
C ASN A 2 -16.25 9.39 1.25
N GLU A 3 -17.06 10.01 2.11
CA GLU A 3 -16.85 10.04 3.56
C GLU A 3 -16.84 8.67 4.25
N HIS A 4 -17.49 7.67 3.65
CA HIS A 4 -17.58 6.33 4.26
C HIS A 4 -16.47 5.38 3.82
N GLY A 5 -15.59 5.81 2.92
CA GLY A 5 -14.55 4.92 2.40
C GLY A 5 -15.12 3.68 1.71
N GLY A 6 -14.36 2.59 1.73
CA GLY A 6 -14.76 1.30 1.18
C GLY A 6 -14.43 1.12 -0.30
N PRO A 7 -14.69 -0.07 -0.84
CA PRO A 7 -14.38 -0.36 -2.23
C PRO A 7 -15.20 0.51 -3.19
N TRP A 8 -14.57 0.95 -4.29
CA TRP A 8 -15.17 1.80 -5.33
C TRP A 8 -15.59 3.20 -4.86
N SER A 9 -15.03 3.68 -3.74
CA SER A 9 -15.42 4.96 -3.13
C SER A 9 -14.63 6.16 -3.61
N ALA A 10 -13.58 5.97 -4.38
CA ALA A 10 -12.66 7.01 -4.79
C ALA A 10 -12.40 7.04 -6.29
N ILE A 11 -11.92 8.16 -6.76
CA ILE A 11 -11.43 8.35 -8.13
C ILE A 11 -10.30 9.39 -8.12
N LEU A 12 -9.26 9.14 -8.89
CA LEU A 12 -8.23 10.15 -9.15
C LEU A 12 -8.85 11.32 -9.91
N SER A 13 -8.47 12.54 -9.55
CA SER A 13 -8.87 13.75 -10.28
C SER A 13 -7.64 14.44 -10.83
N TYR A 14 -7.65 14.69 -12.14
CA TYR A 14 -6.59 15.40 -12.82
C TYR A 14 -7.11 16.75 -13.33
N ASP A 15 -6.48 17.85 -12.87
CA ASP A 15 -6.76 19.19 -13.36
C ASP A 15 -5.57 19.68 -14.21
N PRO A 16 -5.77 19.89 -15.52
CA PRO A 16 -4.69 20.39 -16.39
C PRO A 16 -4.37 21.87 -16.17
N ASP A 17 -5.23 22.63 -15.48
CA ASP A 17 -5.03 24.04 -15.15
C ASP A 17 -4.64 24.24 -13.69
N SER A 18 -3.37 23.99 -13.39
CA SER A 18 -2.83 24.17 -12.05
C SER A 18 -2.91 25.60 -11.51
N SER A 19 -3.12 26.61 -12.39
CA SER A 19 -3.23 28.02 -11.97
C SER A 19 -4.57 28.34 -11.33
N ALA A 20 -5.60 27.54 -11.62
CA ALA A 20 -6.94 27.67 -11.07
C ALA A 20 -7.23 26.68 -9.93
N PHE A 21 -6.25 25.84 -9.59
CA PHE A 21 -6.41 24.82 -8.55
C PHE A 21 -6.54 25.48 -7.17
N PRO A 22 -7.62 25.22 -6.42
CA PRO A 22 -7.75 25.78 -5.07
C PRO A 22 -6.78 25.09 -4.11
N ILE A 23 -6.43 25.74 -3.02
CA ILE A 23 -5.75 25.09 -1.90
C ILE A 23 -6.77 24.18 -1.23
N LEU A 24 -6.52 22.88 -1.27
CA LEU A 24 -7.36 21.83 -0.68
C LEU A 24 -6.59 21.09 0.41
N PHE A 25 -7.33 20.63 1.39
CA PHE A 25 -6.84 19.79 2.47
C PHE A 25 -7.62 18.49 2.52
N GLU A 26 -7.02 17.46 3.10
CA GLU A 26 -7.73 16.21 3.36
C GLU A 26 -9.00 16.48 4.19
N GLY A 27 -10.11 15.86 3.79
CA GLY A 27 -11.42 16.09 4.40
C GLY A 27 -12.24 17.21 3.77
N ASP A 28 -11.67 18.01 2.86
CA ASP A 28 -12.44 19.03 2.16
C ASP A 28 -13.52 18.42 1.26
N VAL A 29 -14.73 18.90 1.37
CA VAL A 29 -15.84 18.51 0.51
C VAL A 29 -15.86 19.43 -0.71
N VAL A 30 -15.64 18.86 -1.87
CA VAL A 30 -15.49 19.60 -3.12
C VAL A 30 -16.55 19.22 -4.16
N GLN A 31 -16.85 20.14 -5.03
CA GLN A 31 -17.57 19.89 -6.27
C GLN A 31 -16.61 20.01 -7.44
N ALA A 32 -16.41 18.92 -8.13
CA ALA A 32 -15.61 18.85 -9.35
C ALA A 32 -16.52 18.58 -10.55
N THR A 33 -16.19 19.15 -11.71
CA THR A 33 -16.89 18.93 -12.97
C THR A 33 -15.89 18.53 -14.03
N GLY A 34 -16.15 17.41 -14.70
CA GLY A 34 -15.25 16.88 -15.70
C GLY A 34 -15.86 15.72 -16.47
N TYR A 35 -15.02 14.93 -17.11
CA TYR A 35 -15.40 13.69 -17.77
C TYR A 35 -14.47 12.57 -17.33
N ILE A 36 -14.97 11.34 -17.39
CA ILE A 36 -14.16 10.16 -17.09
C ILE A 36 -13.20 9.91 -18.25
N SER A 37 -11.94 9.72 -17.93
CA SER A 37 -10.85 9.42 -18.83
C SER A 37 -10.03 8.24 -18.32
N GLU A 38 -9.36 7.53 -19.22
CA GLU A 38 -8.38 6.52 -18.87
C GLU A 38 -6.98 7.08 -19.14
N TYR A 39 -6.21 7.25 -18.09
CA TYR A 39 -4.79 7.52 -18.21
C TYR A 39 -4.05 6.19 -18.34
N SER A 40 -3.51 5.94 -19.52
CA SER A 40 -2.84 4.68 -19.83
C SER A 40 -1.33 4.86 -19.92
N THR A 41 -0.61 3.96 -19.28
CA THR A 41 0.82 3.74 -19.46
C THR A 41 1.03 2.38 -20.13
N ASP A 42 2.28 2.01 -20.44
CA ASP A 42 2.57 0.70 -21.04
C ASP A 42 2.18 -0.48 -20.15
N GLU A 43 2.09 -0.27 -18.81
CA GLU A 43 1.93 -1.32 -17.82
C GLU A 43 0.67 -1.19 -16.96
N SER A 44 0.00 -0.05 -17.01
CA SER A 44 -1.19 0.22 -16.21
C SER A 44 -2.15 1.19 -16.88
N ASN A 45 -3.40 1.15 -16.46
CA ASN A 45 -4.35 2.22 -16.72
C ASN A 45 -5.02 2.63 -15.42
N MET A 46 -5.34 3.90 -15.38
CA MET A 46 -5.97 4.52 -14.23
C MET A 46 -7.16 5.34 -14.67
N THR A 47 -8.31 5.01 -14.12
CA THR A 47 -9.52 5.78 -14.35
C THR A 47 -9.42 7.10 -13.60
N GLU A 48 -9.55 8.21 -14.30
CA GLU A 48 -9.48 9.55 -13.74
C GLU A 48 -10.70 10.39 -14.08
N LEU A 49 -11.01 11.34 -13.23
CA LEU A 49 -11.90 12.46 -13.54
C LEU A 49 -11.06 13.61 -14.10
N PHE A 50 -11.09 13.79 -15.41
CA PHE A 50 -10.44 14.92 -16.07
C PHE A 50 -11.24 16.19 -15.82
N ILE A 51 -10.69 17.13 -15.07
CA ILE A 51 -11.36 18.35 -14.63
C ILE A 51 -11.47 19.32 -15.79
N THR A 52 -12.66 19.91 -15.98
CA THR A 52 -12.95 20.88 -17.05
C THR A 52 -13.51 22.21 -16.56
N GLN A 53 -13.79 22.32 -15.27
CA GLN A 53 -14.29 23.53 -14.62
C GLN A 53 -13.53 23.71 -13.31
N PRO A 54 -13.34 24.91 -12.81
CA PRO A 54 -12.72 25.13 -11.51
C PRO A 54 -13.38 24.29 -10.41
N ILE A 55 -12.55 23.69 -9.56
CA ILE A 55 -13.02 22.95 -8.39
C ILE A 55 -13.56 23.93 -7.35
N ASN A 56 -14.75 23.67 -6.84
CA ASN A 56 -15.36 24.48 -5.81
C ASN A 56 -15.29 23.78 -4.46
N LEU A 57 -14.72 24.46 -3.46
CA LEU A 57 -14.83 24.03 -2.06
C LEU A 57 -16.26 24.28 -1.58
N ILE A 58 -16.94 23.22 -1.16
CA ILE A 58 -18.34 23.27 -0.68
C ILE A 58 -18.37 23.37 0.83
N ASN A 59 -17.55 22.57 1.52
CA ASN A 59 -17.51 22.51 2.96
C ASN A 59 -16.16 21.92 3.42
N ILE A 60 -15.85 22.08 4.69
CA ILE A 60 -14.80 21.35 5.38
C ILE A 60 -15.48 20.19 6.10
N GLY A 61 -15.16 18.98 5.71
CA GLY A 61 -15.69 17.75 6.29
C GLY A 61 -14.70 17.08 7.22
N GLU A 62 -14.99 15.84 7.52
CA GLU A 62 -14.07 14.94 8.21
C GLU A 62 -13.29 14.10 7.19
N MET A 63 -12.16 13.57 7.62
CA MET A 63 -11.39 12.61 6.81
C MET A 63 -12.26 11.40 6.48
N PRO A 64 -12.18 10.85 5.24
CA PRO A 64 -12.84 9.60 4.91
C PRO A 64 -12.46 8.47 5.88
N GLU A 65 -13.41 7.57 6.12
CA GLU A 65 -13.15 6.38 6.93
C GLU A 65 -12.11 5.49 6.23
N VAL A 66 -11.04 5.18 6.95
CA VAL A 66 -9.97 4.32 6.41
C VAL A 66 -10.39 2.87 6.50
N SER A 67 -10.34 2.15 5.38
CA SER A 67 -10.66 0.72 5.31
C SER A 67 -9.44 -0.13 5.63
N ASP A 68 -9.58 -1.08 6.55
CA ASP A 68 -8.55 -2.10 6.78
C ASP A 68 -8.62 -3.16 5.67
N VAL A 69 -7.48 -3.41 5.02
CA VAL A 69 -7.33 -4.40 3.94
C VAL A 69 -6.09 -5.27 4.19
N SER A 70 -6.06 -6.46 3.61
CA SER A 70 -4.84 -7.26 3.62
C SER A 70 -3.90 -6.84 2.49
N THR A 71 -2.59 -7.09 2.66
CA THR A 71 -1.62 -6.88 1.58
C THR A 71 -1.94 -7.74 0.35
N GLY A 72 -2.48 -8.95 0.57
CA GLY A 72 -2.92 -9.85 -0.50
C GLY A 72 -4.11 -9.33 -1.31
N ASP A 73 -4.99 -8.51 -0.72
CA ASP A 73 -6.09 -7.87 -1.46
C ASP A 73 -5.57 -6.87 -2.49
N LEU A 74 -4.41 -6.27 -2.23
CA LEU A 74 -3.78 -5.28 -3.10
C LEU A 74 -2.80 -5.89 -4.11
N ARG A 75 -2.44 -7.17 -3.93
CA ARG A 75 -1.44 -7.86 -4.74
C ARG A 75 -1.87 -8.11 -6.19
N TRP A 76 -3.14 -8.40 -6.41
CA TRP A 76 -3.64 -8.82 -7.71
C TRP A 76 -4.67 -7.84 -8.27
N PRO A 77 -4.62 -7.52 -9.58
CA PRO A 77 -5.56 -6.58 -10.21
C PRO A 77 -7.03 -6.92 -9.92
N THR A 78 -7.37 -8.21 -9.93
CA THR A 78 -8.77 -8.67 -9.70
C THR A 78 -9.32 -8.36 -8.31
N THR A 79 -8.47 -8.13 -7.33
CA THR A 79 -8.87 -7.78 -5.96
C THR A 79 -8.51 -6.35 -5.60
N ALA A 80 -7.44 -5.81 -6.20
CA ALA A 80 -6.94 -4.48 -5.89
C ALA A 80 -7.73 -3.36 -6.59
N GLU A 81 -8.29 -3.60 -7.78
CA GLU A 81 -8.96 -2.57 -8.58
C GLU A 81 -10.06 -1.84 -7.82
N GLN A 82 -10.84 -2.57 -7.01
CA GLN A 82 -11.90 -1.97 -6.20
C GLN A 82 -11.39 -0.98 -5.14
N TRP A 83 -10.11 -1.06 -4.80
CA TRP A 83 -9.44 -0.18 -3.84
C TRP A 83 -8.68 0.97 -4.51
N GLY A 84 -8.64 1.00 -5.84
CA GLY A 84 -7.95 2.06 -6.59
C GLY A 84 -8.37 3.46 -6.14
N ASN A 85 -7.40 4.28 -5.78
CA ASN A 85 -7.55 5.63 -5.24
C ASN A 85 -8.23 5.74 -3.86
N VAL A 86 -8.56 4.62 -3.22
CA VAL A 86 -9.16 4.57 -1.88
C VAL A 86 -8.06 4.66 -0.82
N MET A 87 -8.32 5.41 0.25
CA MET A 87 -7.47 5.44 1.44
C MET A 87 -7.69 4.17 2.26
N VAL A 88 -6.66 3.36 2.36
CA VAL A 88 -6.71 2.09 3.08
C VAL A 88 -5.64 2.02 4.16
N ARG A 89 -5.72 1.01 5.00
CA ARG A 89 -4.69 0.67 5.96
C ARG A 89 -4.39 -0.83 5.92
N VAL A 90 -3.12 -1.16 5.79
CA VAL A 90 -2.62 -2.52 6.02
C VAL A 90 -2.00 -2.59 7.42
N ASN A 91 -2.16 -3.73 8.11
CA ASN A 91 -1.74 -3.88 9.49
C ASN A 91 -0.80 -5.08 9.66
N ASN A 92 0.08 -5.00 10.67
CA ASN A 92 0.96 -6.10 11.08
C ASN A 92 1.78 -6.69 9.94
N THR A 93 2.43 -5.82 9.18
CA THR A 93 3.24 -6.21 8.04
C THR A 93 4.72 -6.33 8.39
N VAL A 94 5.47 -7.05 7.57
CA VAL A 94 6.92 -7.11 7.62
C VAL A 94 7.48 -6.72 6.26
N VAL A 95 8.55 -5.94 6.25
CA VAL A 95 9.28 -5.59 5.04
C VAL A 95 9.94 -6.84 4.46
N THR A 96 9.59 -7.22 3.24
CA THR A 96 10.10 -8.40 2.54
C THR A 96 11.12 -8.07 1.46
N GLY A 97 11.13 -6.82 0.99
CA GLY A 97 12.08 -6.32 0.01
C GLY A 97 12.25 -4.80 0.11
N ASN A 98 13.45 -4.29 -0.18
CA ASN A 98 13.75 -2.87 -0.19
C ASN A 98 14.87 -2.48 -1.18
N ASP A 99 15.22 -3.37 -2.09
CA ASP A 99 16.24 -3.14 -3.13
C ASP A 99 15.55 -2.95 -4.50
N PHE A 100 14.60 -2.01 -4.53
CA PHE A 100 13.87 -1.62 -5.72
C PHE A 100 14.35 -0.25 -6.21
N GLN A 101 14.07 0.06 -7.48
CA GLN A 101 14.25 1.43 -7.99
C GLN A 101 13.25 2.37 -7.30
N TYR A 102 13.61 3.64 -7.21
CA TYR A 102 12.73 4.70 -6.69
C TYR A 102 12.33 4.52 -5.22
N ASP A 103 13.25 4.04 -4.38
CA ASP A 103 13.07 3.87 -2.93
C ASP A 103 11.84 3.09 -2.49
N LEU A 104 11.25 2.31 -3.41
CA LEU A 104 10.16 1.39 -3.12
C LEU A 104 10.57 0.33 -2.12
N PHE A 105 9.64 -0.08 -1.29
CA PHE A 105 9.81 -1.27 -0.46
C PHE A 105 8.57 -2.16 -0.51
N GLU A 106 8.75 -3.43 -0.22
CA GLU A 106 7.69 -4.43 -0.26
C GLU A 106 7.35 -4.88 1.15
N VAL A 107 6.06 -5.05 1.43
CA VAL A 107 5.55 -5.53 2.71
C VAL A 107 4.58 -6.70 2.54
N ASP A 108 4.50 -7.57 3.55
CA ASP A 108 3.62 -8.73 3.59
C ASP A 108 3.03 -8.89 5.00
N ASP A 109 1.72 -9.04 5.11
CA ASP A 109 1.02 -9.42 6.34
C ASP A 109 0.79 -10.95 6.44
N GLY A 110 1.37 -11.73 5.52
CA GLY A 110 1.22 -13.16 5.39
C GLY A 110 0.17 -13.61 4.37
N THR A 111 -0.52 -12.67 3.71
CA THR A 111 -1.53 -12.98 2.68
C THR A 111 -1.02 -12.79 1.26
N GLY A 112 0.05 -12.04 1.08
CA GLY A 112 0.71 -11.71 -0.19
C GLY A 112 1.37 -10.35 -0.10
N THR A 113 2.31 -10.07 -0.98
CA THR A 113 3.10 -8.85 -0.92
C THR A 113 2.43 -7.68 -1.63
N VAL A 114 2.70 -6.45 -1.16
CA VAL A 114 2.37 -5.20 -1.85
C VAL A 114 3.56 -4.26 -1.80
N LEU A 115 3.77 -3.50 -2.87
CA LEU A 115 4.76 -2.42 -2.90
C LEU A 115 4.21 -1.19 -2.18
N VAL A 116 5.09 -0.53 -1.44
CA VAL A 116 4.85 0.78 -0.84
C VAL A 116 5.73 1.78 -1.57
N ASP A 117 5.12 2.87 -2.02
CA ASP A 117 5.77 3.91 -2.82
C ASP A 117 6.11 5.14 -1.98
N ASP A 118 7.03 5.95 -2.46
CA ASP A 118 7.47 7.19 -1.82
C ASP A 118 7.17 8.45 -2.64
N ASP A 119 6.26 8.36 -3.60
CA ASP A 119 5.92 9.47 -4.51
C ASP A 119 5.37 10.72 -3.80
N SER A 120 4.91 10.60 -2.53
CA SER A 120 4.51 11.80 -1.77
C SER A 120 5.72 12.59 -1.28
N ASP A 121 5.67 13.92 -1.41
CA ASP A 121 6.77 14.83 -1.01
C ASP A 121 7.28 14.57 0.41
N SER A 122 6.39 14.23 1.34
CA SER A 122 6.75 13.99 2.75
C SER A 122 7.55 12.71 2.93
N ILE A 123 7.16 11.64 2.22
CA ILE A 123 7.82 10.33 2.28
C ILE A 123 9.13 10.37 1.50
N ALA A 124 9.13 10.94 0.28
CA ALA A 124 10.34 11.08 -0.53
C ALA A 124 11.45 11.81 0.24
N VAL A 125 11.15 12.97 0.83
CA VAL A 125 12.12 13.71 1.65
C VAL A 125 12.61 12.91 2.85
N TYR A 126 11.75 12.10 3.45
CA TYR A 126 12.14 11.25 4.57
C TYR A 126 13.06 10.12 4.12
N PHE A 127 12.71 9.39 3.05
CA PHE A 127 13.54 8.29 2.56
C PHE A 127 14.83 8.74 1.89
N ASP A 128 14.89 9.91 1.29
CA ASP A 128 16.14 10.55 0.85
C ASP A 128 17.16 10.69 2.00
N GLN A 129 16.70 10.83 3.23
CA GLN A 129 17.56 11.00 4.40
C GLN A 129 17.92 9.70 5.11
N VAL A 130 16.98 8.75 5.18
CA VAL A 130 17.15 7.54 6.02
C VAL A 130 17.14 6.24 5.22
N GLY A 131 16.71 6.29 3.96
CA GLY A 131 16.46 5.12 3.11
C GLY A 131 15.15 4.40 3.44
N PRO A 132 14.71 3.50 2.54
CA PRO A 132 13.56 2.64 2.80
C PRO A 132 13.83 1.69 3.97
N PRO A 133 12.80 1.22 4.67
CA PRO A 133 12.97 0.36 5.85
C PRO A 133 13.72 -0.93 5.50
N PRO A 134 14.66 -1.40 6.35
CA PRO A 134 15.37 -2.66 6.14
C PRO A 134 14.43 -3.87 6.07
N VAL A 135 14.79 -4.87 5.26
CA VAL A 135 14.09 -6.17 5.22
C VAL A 135 14.05 -6.79 6.61
N GLY A 136 12.88 -7.30 7.01
CA GLY A 136 12.62 -7.82 8.34
C GLY A 136 12.10 -6.79 9.34
N THR A 137 12.00 -5.51 8.95
CA THR A 137 11.37 -4.49 9.79
C THR A 137 9.88 -4.79 9.93
N SER A 138 9.39 -4.87 11.17
CA SER A 138 7.96 -4.97 11.46
C SER A 138 7.33 -3.59 11.45
N ILE A 139 6.17 -3.50 10.82
CA ILE A 139 5.38 -2.28 10.74
C ILE A 139 3.99 -2.60 11.31
N GLU A 140 3.57 -1.86 12.32
CA GLU A 140 2.27 -2.03 12.95
C GLU A 140 1.13 -1.69 11.99
N SER A 141 1.27 -0.56 11.28
CA SER A 141 0.31 -0.19 10.25
C SER A 141 0.92 0.75 9.22
N ILE A 142 0.42 0.69 8.00
CA ILE A 142 0.66 1.65 6.93
C ILE A 142 -0.69 2.12 6.42
N ARG A 143 -0.97 3.41 6.54
CA ARG A 143 -2.10 4.08 5.90
C ARG A 143 -1.61 4.67 4.58
N GLY A 144 -2.37 4.51 3.53
CA GLY A 144 -2.04 5.11 2.24
C GLY A 144 -3.19 4.98 1.26
N TRP A 145 -3.13 5.67 0.15
CA TRP A 145 -4.06 5.45 -0.94
C TRP A 145 -3.51 4.40 -1.91
N VAL A 146 -4.40 3.67 -2.54
CA VAL A 146 -4.03 2.61 -3.47
C VAL A 146 -3.86 3.22 -4.85
N TYR A 147 -2.65 3.09 -5.39
CA TYR A 147 -2.25 3.73 -6.65
C TYR A 147 -1.96 2.68 -7.73
N HIS A 148 -2.50 2.88 -8.91
CA HIS A 148 -2.31 2.00 -10.05
C HIS A 148 -1.50 2.71 -11.13
N HIS A 149 -0.19 2.67 -10.98
CA HIS A 149 0.75 3.32 -11.90
C HIS A 149 1.99 2.46 -12.01
N TYR A 150 2.90 2.68 -12.88
CA TYR A 150 4.09 1.88 -13.13
C TYR A 150 4.42 0.80 -12.09
N GLY A 151 4.53 -0.44 -12.52
CA GLY A 151 4.83 -1.55 -11.63
C GLY A 151 6.21 -2.14 -11.86
N LEU A 152 6.75 -2.77 -10.82
CA LEU A 152 8.00 -3.53 -10.89
C LEU A 152 7.77 -5.04 -10.99
N TYR A 153 6.53 -5.50 -10.83
CA TYR A 153 6.22 -6.91 -10.92
C TYR A 153 6.06 -7.35 -12.37
N SER A 154 6.85 -8.34 -12.78
CA SER A 154 6.77 -8.93 -14.12
C SER A 154 5.49 -9.74 -14.37
N ASP A 155 4.75 -10.03 -13.33
CA ASP A 155 3.49 -10.78 -13.34
C ASP A 155 2.25 -9.88 -13.37
N SER A 156 2.44 -8.60 -13.68
CA SER A 156 1.38 -7.68 -14.08
C SER A 156 0.51 -7.04 -13.00
N THR A 157 0.99 -6.84 -11.78
CA THR A 157 0.31 -5.89 -10.92
C THR A 157 1.14 -4.64 -10.72
N THR A 158 0.45 -3.53 -10.80
CA THR A 158 1.02 -2.19 -10.65
C THR A 158 0.35 -1.44 -9.50
N TYR A 159 -0.50 -2.14 -8.73
CA TYR A 159 -1.09 -1.56 -7.53
C TYR A 159 -0.04 -1.44 -6.44
N LYS A 160 0.05 -0.25 -5.88
CA LYS A 160 0.96 0.13 -4.82
C LYS A 160 0.18 0.83 -3.72
N LEU A 161 0.72 0.82 -2.52
CA LEU A 161 0.23 1.61 -1.40
C LEU A 161 1.10 2.84 -1.27
N GLU A 162 0.49 4.01 -1.28
CA GLU A 162 1.20 5.28 -1.18
C GLU A 162 0.82 6.04 0.09
N PRO A 163 1.68 6.03 1.11
CA PRO A 163 1.54 6.86 2.29
C PRO A 163 1.71 8.34 1.94
N LEU A 164 0.93 9.22 2.56
CA LEU A 164 1.04 10.67 2.33
C LEU A 164 2.03 11.34 3.28
N TYR A 165 2.13 10.85 4.50
CA TYR A 165 2.95 11.42 5.56
C TYR A 165 3.78 10.34 6.26
N VAL A 166 4.91 10.74 6.83
CA VAL A 166 5.74 9.84 7.65
C VAL A 166 4.94 9.22 8.81
N SER A 167 3.97 9.95 9.35
CA SER A 167 3.08 9.45 10.41
C SER A 167 2.11 8.36 9.95
N ASP A 168 1.96 8.16 8.66
CA ASP A 168 1.13 7.08 8.10
C ASP A 168 1.81 5.72 8.19
N ILE A 169 3.12 5.71 8.45
CA ILE A 169 3.90 4.50 8.66
C ILE A 169 4.20 4.39 10.16
N VAL A 170 3.52 3.48 10.83
CA VAL A 170 3.72 3.22 12.26
C VAL A 170 4.65 2.03 12.41
N PHE A 171 5.90 2.30 12.71
CA PHE A 171 6.87 1.25 13.07
C PHE A 171 6.54 0.74 14.47
N GLY A 172 6.33 -0.53 14.61
CA GLY A 172 5.89 -1.11 15.88
C GLY A 172 6.53 -2.47 16.17
N ILE A 173 6.28 -2.95 17.37
CA ILE A 173 6.55 -4.34 17.75
C ILE A 173 5.37 -5.14 17.20
N GLY A 174 5.45 -5.52 15.92
CA GLY A 174 4.48 -6.43 15.31
C GLY A 174 4.61 -7.84 15.91
N PRO A 175 3.63 -8.72 15.75
CA PRO A 175 3.80 -10.12 16.09
C PRO A 175 4.91 -10.72 15.24
N PRO A 176 5.68 -11.70 15.77
CA PRO A 176 6.70 -12.41 15.00
C PRO A 176 6.10 -13.00 13.73
N LEU A 177 6.75 -12.76 12.59
CA LEU A 177 6.33 -13.31 11.31
C LEU A 177 7.11 -14.57 10.97
N ILE A 178 6.38 -15.61 10.61
CA ILE A 178 7.00 -16.86 10.09
C ILE A 178 7.18 -16.68 8.58
N SER A 179 8.44 -16.69 8.12
CA SER A 179 8.75 -16.70 6.71
C SER A 179 8.27 -18.00 6.07
N ARG A 180 7.23 -17.93 5.23
CA ARG A 180 6.70 -19.12 4.55
C ARG A 180 7.71 -19.84 3.68
N SER A 181 8.61 -19.10 3.04
CA SER A 181 9.67 -19.67 2.19
C SER A 181 10.73 -20.42 2.98
N SER A 182 10.86 -20.16 4.30
CA SER A 182 11.81 -20.82 5.17
C SER A 182 11.26 -22.08 5.83
N VAL A 183 9.95 -22.34 5.74
CA VAL A 183 9.34 -23.51 6.35
C VAL A 183 9.87 -24.78 5.69
N SER A 184 10.53 -25.61 6.46
CA SER A 184 11.08 -26.87 6.02
C SER A 184 10.59 -28.02 6.89
N ARG A 185 10.59 -29.21 6.32
CA ARG A 185 10.19 -30.43 7.00
C ARG A 185 11.21 -31.54 6.76
N ASP A 186 11.66 -32.18 7.83
CA ASP A 186 12.57 -33.31 7.77
C ASP A 186 12.02 -34.50 8.57
N PRO A 187 11.83 -35.69 7.98
CA PRO A 187 11.99 -35.97 6.56
C PRO A 187 10.92 -35.26 5.69
N CYS A 188 11.26 -34.89 4.46
CA CYS A 188 10.35 -34.23 3.52
C CYS A 188 9.09 -35.06 3.22
N VAL A 189 9.24 -36.39 3.15
CA VAL A 189 8.14 -37.34 3.02
C VAL A 189 8.25 -38.35 4.15
N PRO A 190 7.52 -38.18 5.27
CA PRO A 190 7.60 -39.05 6.41
C PRO A 190 6.91 -40.40 6.15
N ALA A 191 7.45 -41.47 6.71
CA ALA A 191 6.80 -42.77 6.80
C ALA A 191 6.01 -42.87 8.11
N PRO A 192 5.07 -43.82 8.19
CA PRO A 192 4.36 -44.09 9.45
C PRO A 192 5.31 -44.38 10.61
N GLY A 193 5.27 -43.59 11.66
CA GLY A 193 6.09 -43.70 12.86
C GLY A 193 7.34 -42.85 12.84
N ASP A 194 7.65 -42.11 11.78
CA ASP A 194 8.78 -41.21 11.76
C ASP A 194 8.52 -39.99 12.66
N GLN A 195 9.59 -39.54 13.30
CA GLN A 195 9.63 -38.24 13.95
C GLN A 195 9.84 -37.18 12.86
N VAL A 196 8.97 -36.16 12.80
CA VAL A 196 9.06 -35.09 11.82
C VAL A 196 9.49 -33.81 12.52
N THR A 197 10.57 -33.22 12.03
CA THR A 197 11.01 -31.89 12.45
C THR A 197 10.50 -30.85 11.47
N ILE A 198 9.85 -29.81 11.98
CA ILE A 198 9.44 -28.63 11.19
C ILE A 198 10.29 -27.46 11.67
N SER A 199 10.95 -26.78 10.74
CA SER A 199 11.77 -25.59 11.01
C SER A 199 11.27 -24.43 10.17
N CYS A 200 11.36 -23.21 10.72
CA CYS A 200 11.06 -21.98 10.01
C CYS A 200 11.90 -20.83 10.57
N ASP A 201 12.10 -19.82 9.76
CA ASP A 201 12.66 -18.54 10.22
C ASP A 201 11.55 -17.67 10.77
N ILE A 202 11.79 -17.08 11.93
CA ILE A 202 10.90 -16.17 12.61
C ILE A 202 11.57 -14.82 12.68
N ASN A 203 10.94 -13.80 12.10
CA ASN A 203 11.42 -12.43 12.13
C ASN A 203 10.57 -11.58 13.08
N ASP A 204 11.25 -10.76 13.87
CA ASP A 204 10.62 -9.81 14.79
C ASP A 204 11.57 -8.63 14.98
N ASN A 205 11.03 -7.40 15.07
CA ASN A 205 11.82 -6.19 15.28
C ASN A 205 12.22 -5.99 16.76
N SER A 206 11.70 -6.80 17.68
CA SER A 206 12.07 -6.76 19.08
C SER A 206 13.05 -7.87 19.43
N SER A 207 12.60 -8.98 19.86
CA SER A 207 13.42 -10.19 20.07
C SER A 207 12.50 -11.41 20.20
N VAL A 208 12.81 -12.47 19.48
CA VAL A 208 12.16 -13.76 19.69
C VAL A 208 12.75 -14.39 20.93
N VAL A 209 12.01 -14.45 22.03
CA VAL A 209 12.49 -14.95 23.33
C VAL A 209 12.30 -16.46 23.47
N SER A 210 11.33 -17.05 22.73
CA SER A 210 11.12 -18.49 22.61
C SER A 210 10.20 -18.79 21.44
N ALA A 211 10.47 -19.86 20.73
CA ALA A 211 9.63 -20.41 19.67
C ALA A 211 9.26 -21.85 19.98
#